data_9450cd9c9abdeabdbb5a4fd115c0d811
#
_entry.id   9450cd9c9abdeabdbb5a4fd115c0d811
#
_cell.length_a   1.000
_cell.length_b   1.000
_cell.length_c   1.000
_cell.angle_alpha   90.00
_cell.angle_beta   90.00
_cell.angle_gamma   90.00
#
_symmetry.space_group_name_H-M   'P 1'
#
loop_
_entity.id
_entity.type
_entity.pdbx_description
1 polymer ?
#
loop_
_entity_poly.entity_id
_entity_poly.type
_entity_poly.pdbx_seq_one_letter_code
_entity_poly.pdbx_strand_id
1 'polypeptide(L)'
;MKFEINSTKLITILRSKTLSKILAKILYAYEYYSEFEPVDEDVFTFSMEDLRKALRYKNKSTVSRGLQALASLGLFTISTNNKGTVIDFNPEKVRRV
;
A
#
# COMPACT_ATOMS: atom_id res chain seq x y z
N MET A 1 6.66 10.41 -10.32
CA MET A 1 7.47 9.39 -9.63
C MET A 1 7.00 8.01 -10.03
N LYS A 2 7.91 7.10 -10.27
CA LYS A 2 7.59 5.71 -10.62
C LYS A 2 8.03 4.77 -9.52
N PHE A 3 7.37 3.63 -9.45
CA PHE A 3 7.73 2.57 -8.51
C PHE A 3 8.15 1.34 -9.29
N GLU A 4 9.15 0.66 -8.76
CA GLU A 4 9.60 -0.62 -9.25
C GLU A 4 9.29 -1.67 -8.19
N ILE A 5 8.60 -2.75 -8.58
CA ILE A 5 8.25 -3.84 -7.69
C ILE A 5 9.08 -5.05 -8.06
N ASN A 6 9.99 -5.42 -7.16
CA ASN A 6 10.85 -6.58 -7.32
C ASN A 6 10.31 -7.73 -6.44
N SER A 7 9.41 -8.51 -7.01
CA SER A 7 8.80 -9.63 -6.29
C SER A 7 8.54 -10.79 -7.23
N THR A 8 8.92 -12.00 -6.81
CA THR A 8 8.59 -13.22 -7.53
C THR A 8 7.08 -13.50 -7.50
N LYS A 9 6.35 -12.81 -6.63
CA LYS A 9 4.90 -12.95 -6.47
C LYS A 9 4.11 -11.90 -7.24
N LEU A 10 4.76 -11.11 -8.10
CA LEU A 10 4.11 -10.06 -8.86
C LEU A 10 2.94 -10.60 -9.71
N ILE A 11 3.09 -11.78 -10.30
CA ILE A 11 2.02 -12.40 -11.09
C ILE A 11 0.79 -12.65 -10.22
N THR A 12 0.98 -13.09 -8.97
CA THR A 12 -0.13 -13.29 -8.03
C THR A 12 -0.89 -12.00 -7.80
N ILE A 13 -0.16 -10.89 -7.62
CA ILE A 13 -0.76 -9.56 -7.44
C ILE A 13 -1.53 -9.14 -8.69
N LEU A 14 -0.93 -9.28 -9.86
CA LEU A 14 -1.55 -8.87 -11.13
C LEU A 14 -2.80 -9.66 -11.49
N ARG A 15 -2.88 -10.92 -11.06
CA ARG A 15 -4.06 -11.77 -11.28
C ARG A 15 -5.23 -11.43 -10.36
N SER A 16 -4.99 -10.74 -9.27
CA SER A 16 -6.03 -10.36 -8.32
C SER A 16 -6.43 -8.90 -8.55
N LYS A 17 -7.67 -8.68 -8.96
CA LYS A 17 -8.21 -7.31 -9.09
C LYS A 17 -8.13 -6.55 -7.78
N THR A 18 -8.45 -7.22 -6.68
CA THR A 18 -8.44 -6.60 -5.34
C THR A 18 -7.03 -6.18 -4.95
N LEU A 19 -6.06 -7.09 -5.06
CA LEU A 19 -4.68 -6.79 -4.67
C LEU A 19 -4.07 -5.71 -5.58
N SER A 20 -4.28 -5.80 -6.89
CA SER A 20 -3.78 -4.80 -7.84
C SER A 20 -4.35 -3.42 -7.55
N LYS A 21 -5.65 -3.35 -7.29
CA LYS A 21 -6.35 -2.09 -7.04
C LYS A 21 -5.88 -1.44 -5.74
N ILE A 22 -5.76 -2.23 -4.68
CA ILE A 22 -5.30 -1.73 -3.38
C ILE A 22 -3.85 -1.25 -3.49
N LEU A 23 -2.98 -2.05 -4.07
CA LEU A 23 -1.57 -1.67 -4.20
C LEU A 23 -1.40 -0.40 -5.05
N ALA A 24 -2.09 -0.32 -6.19
CA ALA A 24 -2.02 0.86 -7.04
C ALA A 24 -2.47 2.12 -6.29
N LYS A 25 -3.53 2.02 -5.50
CA LYS A 25 -4.03 3.16 -4.74
C LYS A 25 -3.06 3.59 -3.64
N ILE A 26 -2.45 2.64 -2.95
CA ILE A 26 -1.45 2.94 -1.91
C ILE A 26 -0.24 3.63 -2.53
N LEU A 27 0.28 3.11 -3.64
CA LEU A 27 1.44 3.71 -4.30
C LEU A 27 1.11 5.11 -4.83
N TYR A 28 -0.08 5.29 -5.39
CA TYR A 28 -0.52 6.59 -5.84
C TYR A 28 -0.60 7.60 -4.69
N ALA A 29 -1.21 7.21 -3.58
CA ALA A 29 -1.32 8.07 -2.42
C ALA A 29 0.04 8.40 -1.83
N TYR A 30 0.93 7.42 -1.75
CA TYR A 30 2.29 7.63 -1.27
C TYR A 30 3.06 8.62 -2.17
N GLU A 31 2.95 8.47 -3.48
CA GLU A 31 3.56 9.40 -4.44
C GLU A 31 3.02 10.81 -4.26
N TYR A 32 1.69 10.94 -4.11
CA TYR A 32 1.04 12.22 -3.91
C TYR A 32 1.57 12.93 -2.66
N TYR A 33 1.61 12.23 -1.53
CA TYR A 33 2.11 12.81 -0.29
C TYR A 33 3.59 13.16 -0.36
N SER A 34 4.38 12.36 -1.04
CA SER A 34 5.81 12.65 -1.17
C SER A 34 6.11 13.89 -2.01
N GLU A 35 5.18 14.33 -2.85
CA GLU A 35 5.30 15.57 -3.61
C GLU A 35 5.00 16.81 -2.77
N PHE A 36 4.08 16.70 -1.82
CA PHE A 36 3.61 17.84 -1.04
C PHE A 36 4.12 17.88 0.39
N GLU A 37 4.38 16.73 0.96
CA GLU A 37 4.90 16.60 2.33
C GLU A 37 6.10 15.69 2.33
N PRO A 38 7.25 16.12 2.89
CA PRO A 38 8.40 15.22 3.01
C PRO A 38 8.03 13.98 3.81
N VAL A 39 8.26 12.82 3.22
CA VAL A 39 8.01 11.55 3.87
C VAL A 39 9.36 10.95 4.26
N ASP A 40 9.53 10.67 5.55
CA ASP A 40 10.74 10.03 6.02
C ASP A 40 10.74 8.56 5.61
N GLU A 41 11.80 8.14 4.91
CA GLU A 41 12.01 6.77 4.49
C GLU A 41 10.87 6.26 3.60
N ASP A 42 10.52 4.98 3.76
CA ASP A 42 9.50 4.32 2.96
C ASP A 42 8.20 4.10 3.76
N VAL A 43 7.88 5.04 4.64
CA VAL A 43 6.74 4.94 5.55
C VAL A 43 5.59 5.80 5.09
N PHE A 44 4.40 5.23 5.11
CA PHE A 44 3.17 5.92 4.75
C PHE A 44 2.08 5.64 5.78
N THR A 45 1.41 6.69 6.25
CA THR A 45 0.32 6.60 7.21
C THR A 45 -0.99 7.04 6.58
N PHE A 46 -2.06 6.30 6.80
CA PHE A 46 -3.38 6.64 6.25
C PHE A 46 -4.50 6.14 7.15
N SER A 47 -5.70 6.68 6.90
CA SER A 47 -6.92 6.19 7.53
C SER A 47 -7.47 5.01 6.70
N MET A 48 -7.74 3.89 7.37
CA MET A 48 -8.35 2.72 6.72
C MET A 48 -9.71 3.08 6.11
N GLU A 49 -10.48 3.92 6.78
CA GLU A 49 -11.78 4.36 6.29
C GLU A 49 -11.65 5.20 5.03
N ASP A 50 -10.66 6.09 4.97
CA ASP A 50 -10.42 6.90 3.78
C ASP A 50 -9.99 6.03 2.60
N LEU A 51 -9.16 5.03 2.85
CA LEU A 51 -8.75 4.09 1.81
C LEU A 51 -9.93 3.27 1.31
N ARG A 52 -10.77 2.79 2.22
CA ARG A 52 -11.98 2.04 1.87
C ARG A 52 -12.88 2.87 0.94
N LYS A 53 -13.14 4.12 1.31
CA LYS A 53 -13.98 5.04 0.52
C LYS A 53 -13.36 5.31 -0.86
N ALA A 54 -12.05 5.55 -0.90
CA ALA A 54 -11.36 5.82 -2.14
C ALA A 54 -11.40 4.63 -3.10
N LEU A 55 -11.39 3.41 -2.57
CA LEU A 55 -11.49 2.18 -3.35
C LEU A 55 -12.93 1.76 -3.65
N ARG A 56 -13.91 2.42 -3.02
CA ARG A 56 -15.34 2.15 -3.16
C ARG A 56 -15.75 0.74 -2.73
N TYR A 57 -15.08 0.20 -1.72
CA TYR A 57 -15.48 -1.05 -1.09
C TYR A 57 -16.49 -0.81 0.02
N LYS A 58 -17.44 -1.74 0.17
CA LYS A 58 -18.47 -1.64 1.21
C LYS A 58 -17.92 -1.91 2.60
N ASN A 59 -16.95 -2.81 2.71
CA ASN A 59 -16.44 -3.29 3.99
C ASN A 59 -14.96 -3.02 4.16
N LYS A 60 -14.58 -2.57 5.36
CA LYS A 60 -13.17 -2.44 5.73
C LYS A 60 -12.42 -3.77 5.69
N SER A 61 -13.11 -4.87 5.96
CA SER A 61 -12.50 -6.19 5.97
C SER A 61 -11.90 -6.57 4.62
N THR A 62 -12.53 -6.17 3.51
CA THR A 62 -11.99 -6.42 2.16
C THR A 62 -10.64 -5.73 1.98
N VAL A 63 -10.55 -4.48 2.40
CA VAL A 63 -9.31 -3.70 2.31
C VAL A 63 -8.26 -4.27 3.25
N SER A 64 -8.64 -4.58 4.50
CA SER A 64 -7.73 -5.13 5.49
C SER A 64 -7.12 -6.46 5.05
N ARG A 65 -7.94 -7.36 4.52
CA ARG A 65 -7.46 -8.65 4.01
C ARG A 65 -6.51 -8.46 2.82
N GLY A 66 -6.84 -7.55 1.92
CA GLY A 66 -5.97 -7.24 0.78
C GLY A 66 -4.63 -6.69 1.22
N LEU A 67 -4.63 -5.76 2.19
CA LEU A 67 -3.40 -5.22 2.74
C LEU A 67 -2.54 -6.31 3.40
N GLN A 68 -3.17 -7.17 4.19
CA GLN A 68 -2.46 -8.26 4.84
C GLN A 68 -1.89 -9.27 3.82
N ALA A 69 -2.62 -9.55 2.76
CA ALA A 69 -2.13 -10.42 1.69
C ALA A 69 -0.91 -9.80 1.00
N LEU A 70 -0.94 -8.51 0.70
CA LEU A 70 0.21 -7.81 0.13
C LEU A 70 1.40 -7.80 1.08
N ALA A 71 1.17 -7.59 2.36
CA ALA A 71 2.22 -7.62 3.37
C ALA A 71 2.84 -9.02 3.48
N SER A 72 2.03 -10.07 3.39
CA SER A 72 2.54 -11.45 3.44
C SER A 72 3.40 -11.80 2.22
N LEU A 73 3.26 -11.06 1.14
CA LEU A 73 4.13 -11.20 -0.04
C LEU A 73 5.47 -10.47 0.12
N GLY A 74 5.66 -9.79 1.25
CA GLY A 74 6.93 -9.13 1.56
C GLY A 74 7.07 -7.70 1.04
N LEU A 75 6.01 -7.09 0.50
CA LEU A 75 6.10 -5.75 -0.08
C LEU A 75 6.23 -4.66 0.98
N PHE A 76 5.58 -4.86 2.13
CA PHE A 76 5.60 -3.91 3.24
C PHE A 76 5.17 -4.59 4.52
N THR A 77 5.37 -3.90 5.64
CA THR A 77 4.81 -4.30 6.94
C THR A 77 3.68 -3.34 7.31
N ILE A 78 2.75 -3.83 8.11
CA ILE A 78 1.60 -3.05 8.56
C ILE A 78 1.65 -2.94 10.07
N SER A 79 1.43 -1.72 10.58
CA SER A 79 1.25 -1.46 12.00
C SER A 79 0.19 -0.39 12.18
N THR A 80 -0.13 -0.06 13.42
CA THR A 80 -1.10 1.00 13.73
C THR A 80 -0.49 1.94 14.76
N ASN A 81 -0.90 3.20 14.68
CA ASN A 81 -0.60 4.19 15.69
C ASN A 81 -1.84 5.07 15.90
N ASN A 82 -1.72 6.13 16.71
CA ASN A 82 -2.84 7.02 17.00
C ASN A 82 -3.30 7.84 15.78
N LYS A 83 -2.54 7.85 14.70
CA LYS A 83 -2.89 8.56 13.46
C LYS A 83 -3.56 7.65 12.43
N GLY A 84 -3.49 6.33 12.61
CA GLY A 84 -4.10 5.39 11.69
C GLY A 84 -3.23 4.17 11.40
N THR A 85 -3.38 3.68 10.18
CA THR A 85 -2.63 2.52 9.69
C THR A 85 -1.32 2.99 9.08
N VAL A 86 -0.23 2.31 9.44
CA VAL A 86 1.12 2.62 8.95
C VAL A 86 1.59 1.51 8.03
N ILE A 87 2.01 1.89 6.84
CA ILE A 87 2.66 1.00 5.89
C ILE A 87 4.11 1.39 5.78
N ASP A 88 4.99 0.42 6.04
CA ASP A 88 6.44 0.58 5.91
C ASP A 88 6.89 -0.30 4.76
N PHE A 89 7.18 0.31 3.61
CA PHE A 89 7.59 -0.41 2.41
C PHE A 89 8.95 -1.07 2.58
N ASN A 90 9.06 -2.29 2.07
CA ASN A 90 10.34 -2.98 2.00
C ASN A 90 11.13 -2.43 0.80
N PRO A 91 12.24 -1.70 1.01
CA PRO A 91 12.97 -1.06 -0.09
C PRO A 91 13.61 -2.06 -1.05
N GLU A 92 13.76 -3.32 -0.65
CA GLU A 92 14.25 -4.37 -1.55
C GLU A 92 13.17 -4.85 -2.52
N LYS A 93 11.90 -4.64 -2.18
CA LYS A 93 10.76 -5.12 -2.96
C LYS A 93 10.02 -3.99 -3.68
N VAL A 94 9.93 -2.82 -3.07
CA VAL A 94 9.23 -1.67 -3.64
C VAL A 94 10.17 -0.47 -3.57
N ARG A 95 10.58 0.04 -4.73
CA ARG A 95 11.50 1.17 -4.81
C ARG A 95 10.92 2.30 -5.64
N ARG A 96 11.22 3.53 -5.25
CA ARG A 96 10.97 4.68 -6.10
C ARG A 96 12.06 4.76 -7.16
N VAL A 97 11.64 5.04 -8.35
CA VAL A 97 12.56 5.13 -9.50
C VAL A 97 12.58 6.55 -10.04
#